data_402ff376600d60e5e003f67d92badb91
#
_entry.id   402ff376600d60e5e003f67d92badb91
#
_cell.length_a   1.000
_cell.length_b   1.000
_cell.length_c   1.000
_cell.angle_alpha   90.00
_cell.angle_beta   90.00
_cell.angle_gamma   90.00
#
_symmetry.space_group_name_H-M   'P 1'
#
loop_
_entity.id
_entity.type
_entity.pdbx_description
1 polymer ?
#
loop_
_entity_poly.entity_id
_entity_poly.type
_entity_poly.pdbx_seq_one_letter_code
_entity_poly.pdbx_strand_id
1 'polypeptide(L)'
;LKDYNLDYKTINSKLKIEALWNQLIYGKYFRNVKINNSDLREKILNDLDKRDKKFEYNLSEIMFVENTNDKLENVIKKINKSLNEIGFENTANLYSISNTSRNGGLIGWINELQLSNKIKNEIRNLKVGKITNPINIQNGYLLIKLNDKREYKEQINIEDQLKKLIANEKNRQLNSFSNIFYKRLKKNVEIYDY
;
A
#
# COMPACT_ATOMS: atom_id res chain seq x y z
N LEU A 1 -15.34 -24.54 -12.78
CA LEU A 1 -16.76 -24.73 -12.41
C LEU A 1 -17.09 -26.21 -12.18
N LYS A 2 -16.54 -27.13 -12.97
CA LYS A 2 -16.75 -28.59 -12.80
C LYS A 2 -16.19 -29.10 -11.47
N ASP A 3 -15.12 -28.54 -10.96
CA ASP A 3 -14.46 -28.95 -9.71
C ASP A 3 -15.27 -28.61 -8.44
N TYR A 4 -16.28 -27.73 -8.56
CA TYR A 4 -17.13 -27.31 -7.43
C TYR A 4 -18.59 -27.76 -7.57
N ASN A 5 -18.89 -28.69 -8.50
CA ASN A 5 -20.26 -29.19 -8.76
C ASN A 5 -21.30 -28.08 -9.00
N LEU A 6 -20.88 -26.95 -9.59
CA LEU A 6 -21.72 -25.79 -9.85
C LEU A 6 -22.31 -25.86 -11.27
N ASP A 7 -23.63 -26.03 -11.37
CA ASP A 7 -24.35 -25.98 -12.64
C ASP A 7 -24.61 -24.52 -13.08
N TYR A 8 -24.36 -24.23 -14.36
CA TYR A 8 -24.56 -22.90 -14.97
C TYR A 8 -26.00 -22.39 -14.78
N LYS A 9 -27.01 -23.28 -14.91
CA LYS A 9 -28.42 -22.92 -14.74
C LYS A 9 -28.70 -22.44 -13.32
N THR A 10 -28.17 -23.16 -12.33
CA THR A 10 -28.30 -22.80 -10.90
C THR A 10 -27.66 -21.46 -10.59
N ILE A 11 -26.45 -21.20 -11.11
CA ILE A 11 -25.77 -19.91 -10.94
C ILE A 11 -26.57 -18.79 -11.59
N ASN A 12 -27.01 -18.98 -12.83
CA ASN A 12 -27.78 -17.98 -13.56
C ASN A 12 -29.13 -17.67 -12.87
N SER A 13 -29.80 -18.68 -12.35
CA SER A 13 -31.05 -18.50 -11.59
C SER A 13 -30.81 -17.73 -10.29
N LYS A 14 -29.76 -18.03 -9.54
CA LYS A 14 -29.38 -17.28 -8.32
C LYS A 14 -29.06 -15.82 -8.65
N LEU A 15 -28.27 -15.56 -9.67
CA LEU A 15 -27.95 -14.19 -10.10
C LEU A 15 -29.19 -13.40 -10.54
N LYS A 16 -30.13 -14.05 -11.24
CA LYS A 16 -31.41 -13.42 -11.60
C LYS A 16 -32.25 -13.06 -10.38
N ILE A 17 -32.36 -13.98 -9.43
CA ILE A 17 -33.12 -13.75 -8.17
C ILE A 17 -32.46 -12.60 -7.40
N GLU A 18 -31.14 -12.59 -7.28
CA GLU A 18 -30.41 -11.53 -6.60
C GLU A 18 -30.61 -10.17 -7.29
N ALA A 19 -30.54 -10.13 -8.62
CA ALA A 19 -30.78 -8.91 -9.39
C ALA A 19 -32.19 -8.38 -9.18
N LEU A 20 -33.22 -9.24 -9.24
CA LEU A 20 -34.61 -8.87 -9.01
C LEU A 20 -34.85 -8.39 -7.59
N TRP A 21 -34.24 -9.06 -6.60
CA TRP A 21 -34.30 -8.66 -5.21
C TRP A 21 -33.67 -7.27 -5.00
N ASN A 22 -32.49 -7.04 -5.55
CA ASN A 22 -31.80 -5.74 -5.46
C ASN A 22 -32.63 -4.63 -6.13
N GLN A 23 -33.26 -4.91 -7.27
CA GLN A 23 -34.14 -3.97 -7.96
C GLN A 23 -35.39 -3.64 -7.12
N LEU A 24 -36.01 -4.64 -6.48
CA LEU A 24 -37.13 -4.45 -5.58
C LEU A 24 -36.77 -3.58 -4.37
N ILE A 25 -35.64 -3.90 -3.70
CA ILE A 25 -35.17 -3.14 -2.55
C ILE A 25 -34.83 -1.70 -2.94
N TYR A 26 -34.17 -1.51 -4.06
CA TYR A 26 -33.86 -0.18 -4.58
C TYR A 26 -35.13 0.62 -4.86
N GLY A 27 -36.08 0.06 -5.62
CA GLY A 27 -37.34 0.73 -5.96
C GLY A 27 -38.14 1.12 -4.72
N LYS A 28 -38.16 0.24 -3.70
CA LYS A 28 -38.95 0.45 -2.48
C LYS A 28 -38.31 1.44 -1.51
N TYR A 29 -36.99 1.42 -1.35
CA TYR A 29 -36.29 2.11 -0.25
C TYR A 29 -35.33 3.21 -0.70
N PHE A 30 -35.12 3.43 -2.00
CA PHE A 30 -34.20 4.46 -2.49
C PHE A 30 -34.49 5.85 -1.90
N ARG A 31 -35.78 6.21 -1.78
CA ARG A 31 -36.22 7.50 -1.23
C ARG A 31 -35.98 7.62 0.29
N ASN A 32 -35.76 6.51 0.96
CA ASN A 32 -35.47 6.47 2.41
C ASN A 32 -33.97 6.57 2.71
N VAL A 33 -33.12 6.45 1.71
CA VAL A 33 -31.67 6.61 1.86
C VAL A 33 -31.38 8.07 2.16
N LYS A 34 -30.75 8.33 3.31
CA LYS A 34 -30.32 9.66 3.73
C LYS A 34 -28.81 9.70 3.88
N ILE A 35 -28.14 10.51 3.08
CA ILE A 35 -26.71 10.65 3.09
C ILE A 35 -26.38 12.10 3.43
N ASN A 36 -25.60 12.29 4.50
CA ASN A 36 -25.06 13.58 4.86
C ASN A 36 -23.68 13.76 4.20
N ASN A 37 -23.61 14.50 3.12
CA ASN A 37 -22.37 14.73 2.38
C ASN A 37 -21.37 15.55 3.18
N SER A 38 -21.81 16.47 4.05
CA SER A 38 -20.92 17.26 4.91
C SER A 38 -20.19 16.38 5.93
N ASP A 39 -20.90 15.47 6.59
CA ASP A 39 -20.29 14.55 7.56
C ASP A 39 -19.29 13.59 6.90
N LEU A 40 -19.61 13.11 5.68
CA LEU A 40 -18.70 12.26 4.92
C LEU A 40 -17.45 13.03 4.48
N ARG A 41 -17.60 14.30 4.08
CA ARG A 41 -16.46 15.16 3.72
C ARG A 41 -15.60 15.46 4.95
N GLU A 42 -16.20 15.79 6.07
CA GLU A 42 -15.49 16.02 7.34
C GLU A 42 -14.72 14.76 7.77
N LYS A 43 -15.34 13.58 7.64
CA LYS A 43 -14.66 12.31 7.90
C LYS A 43 -13.42 12.12 7.03
N ILE A 44 -13.51 12.42 5.72
CA ILE A 44 -12.35 12.36 4.83
C ILE A 44 -11.24 13.29 5.32
N LEU A 45 -11.57 14.54 5.64
CA LEU A 45 -10.59 15.53 6.10
C LEU A 45 -9.93 15.10 7.42
N ASN A 46 -10.71 14.63 8.39
CA ASN A 46 -10.21 14.14 9.67
C ASN A 46 -9.32 12.88 9.50
N ASP A 47 -9.66 12.00 8.55
CA ASP A 47 -8.84 10.82 8.25
C ASP A 47 -7.53 11.21 7.54
N LEU A 48 -7.53 12.29 6.76
CA LEU A 48 -6.32 12.85 6.14
C LEU A 48 -5.38 13.47 7.17
N ASP A 49 -5.91 14.24 8.10
CA ASP A 49 -5.12 14.88 9.16
C ASP A 49 -4.50 13.87 10.14
N LYS A 50 -5.13 12.72 10.32
CA LYS A 50 -4.63 11.63 11.18
C LYS A 50 -3.63 10.69 10.50
N ARG A 51 -3.43 10.83 9.18
CA ARG A 51 -2.47 9.99 8.47
C ARG A 51 -1.05 10.32 8.89
N ASP A 52 -0.27 9.29 9.14
CA ASP A 52 1.16 9.42 9.36
C ASP A 52 1.80 10.16 8.17
N LYS A 53 2.70 11.08 8.49
CA LYS A 53 3.49 11.78 7.49
C LYS A 53 4.24 10.76 6.64
N LYS A 54 4.01 10.77 5.35
CA LYS A 54 4.73 9.97 4.38
C LYS A 54 5.93 10.74 3.88
N PHE A 55 7.01 10.04 3.62
CA PHE A 55 8.24 10.66 3.16
C PHE A 55 8.69 10.08 1.82
N GLU A 56 9.37 10.91 1.06
CA GLU A 56 10.24 10.50 -0.03
C GLU A 56 11.69 10.75 0.37
N TYR A 57 12.51 9.81 0.02
CA TYR A 57 13.94 9.81 0.32
C TYR A 57 14.74 9.82 -0.98
N ASN A 58 15.67 10.75 -1.11
CA ASN A 58 16.67 10.71 -2.15
C ASN A 58 17.84 9.87 -1.64
N LEU A 59 18.08 8.74 -2.30
CA LEU A 59 18.99 7.71 -1.83
C LEU A 59 20.10 7.44 -2.82
N SER A 60 21.27 7.04 -2.29
CA SER A 60 22.32 6.37 -3.03
C SER A 60 22.69 5.07 -2.32
N GLU A 61 23.17 4.07 -3.07
CA GLU A 61 23.46 2.74 -2.56
C GLU A 61 24.86 2.25 -2.93
N ILE A 62 25.44 1.42 -2.06
CA ILE A 62 26.57 0.55 -2.37
C ILE A 62 26.17 -0.87 -2.01
N MET A 63 26.01 -1.72 -3.00
CA MET A 63 25.73 -3.14 -2.83
C MET A 63 27.00 -3.95 -3.00
N PHE A 64 27.32 -4.80 -2.02
CA PHE A 64 28.53 -5.61 -2.04
C PHE A 64 28.26 -7.00 -1.45
N VAL A 65 29.14 -7.93 -1.76
CA VAL A 65 29.08 -9.32 -1.27
C VAL A 65 30.37 -9.67 -0.53
N GLU A 66 30.25 -10.66 0.33
CA GLU A 66 31.41 -11.33 0.91
C GLU A 66 32.03 -12.23 -0.16
N ASN A 67 33.35 -12.19 -0.30
CA ASN A 67 34.10 -13.04 -1.22
C ASN A 67 34.78 -14.17 -0.45
N THR A 68 35.01 -15.29 -1.11
CA THR A 68 35.74 -16.45 -0.54
C THR A 68 37.13 -16.09 -0.01
N ASN A 69 37.72 -15.04 -0.52
CA ASN A 69 39.09 -14.59 -0.16
C ASN A 69 39.10 -13.42 0.86
N ASP A 70 37.97 -12.75 1.09
CA ASP A 70 37.88 -11.58 1.98
C ASP A 70 36.66 -11.72 2.89
N LYS A 71 36.90 -11.86 4.19
CA LYS A 71 35.83 -11.85 5.21
C LYS A 71 35.12 -10.51 5.19
N LEU A 72 33.82 -10.54 5.49
CA LEU A 72 32.94 -9.36 5.54
C LEU A 72 33.56 -8.13 6.22
N GLU A 73 34.21 -8.35 7.36
CA GLU A 73 34.84 -7.26 8.12
C GLU A 73 35.93 -6.53 7.33
N ASN A 74 36.70 -7.26 6.52
CA ASN A 74 37.76 -6.67 5.70
C ASN A 74 37.18 -5.88 4.53
N VAL A 75 36.08 -6.39 3.91
CA VAL A 75 35.38 -5.68 2.84
C VAL A 75 34.81 -4.37 3.38
N ILE A 76 34.17 -4.41 4.54
CA ILE A 76 33.62 -3.21 5.20
C ILE A 76 34.74 -2.21 5.53
N LYS A 77 35.89 -2.67 6.06
CA LYS A 77 37.05 -1.79 6.34
C LYS A 77 37.56 -1.10 5.07
N LYS A 78 37.68 -1.84 3.95
CA LYS A 78 38.11 -1.29 2.64
C LYS A 78 37.11 -0.23 2.14
N ILE A 79 35.81 -0.53 2.20
CA ILE A 79 34.75 0.39 1.80
C ILE A 79 34.76 1.65 2.68
N ASN A 80 34.86 1.50 4.01
CA ASN A 80 34.90 2.63 4.92
C ASN A 80 36.14 3.52 4.70
N LYS A 81 37.30 2.91 4.44
CA LYS A 81 38.49 3.67 4.07
C LYS A 81 38.25 4.46 2.77
N SER A 82 37.72 3.82 1.75
CA SER A 82 37.41 4.46 0.47
C SER A 82 36.37 5.58 0.61
N LEU A 83 35.32 5.38 1.43
CA LEU A 83 34.32 6.41 1.74
C LEU A 83 34.94 7.68 2.31
N ASN A 84 35.97 7.53 3.17
CA ASN A 84 36.67 8.66 3.77
C ASN A 84 37.65 9.34 2.82
N GLU A 85 38.30 8.59 1.93
CA GLU A 85 39.33 9.10 1.02
C GLU A 85 38.78 9.73 -0.24
N ILE A 86 37.80 9.10 -0.88
CA ILE A 86 37.31 9.50 -2.21
C ILE A 86 35.80 9.78 -2.26
N GLY A 87 35.10 9.64 -1.13
CA GLY A 87 33.66 9.90 -1.02
C GLY A 87 32.78 8.76 -1.49
N PHE A 88 31.45 8.94 -1.29
CA PHE A 88 30.47 7.88 -1.54
C PHE A 88 30.37 7.47 -3.02
N GLU A 89 30.28 8.44 -3.91
CA GLU A 89 30.05 8.22 -5.35
C GLU A 89 31.19 7.41 -5.98
N ASN A 90 32.44 7.81 -5.71
CA ASN A 90 33.61 7.10 -6.21
C ASN A 90 33.75 5.71 -5.57
N THR A 91 33.40 5.59 -4.28
CA THR A 91 33.39 4.28 -3.61
C THR A 91 32.31 3.37 -4.20
N ALA A 92 31.13 3.89 -4.54
CA ALA A 92 30.09 3.13 -5.23
C ALA A 92 30.57 2.63 -6.60
N ASN A 93 31.25 3.48 -7.37
CA ASN A 93 31.83 3.09 -8.67
C ASN A 93 32.84 1.94 -8.55
N LEU A 94 33.61 1.90 -7.45
CA LEU A 94 34.68 0.89 -7.25
C LEU A 94 34.17 -0.42 -6.64
N TYR A 95 33.26 -0.35 -5.68
CA TYR A 95 32.89 -1.49 -4.85
C TYR A 95 31.47 -2.00 -5.03
N SER A 96 30.55 -1.19 -5.61
CA SER A 96 29.17 -1.60 -5.74
C SER A 96 28.97 -2.56 -6.93
N ILE A 97 28.29 -3.66 -6.65
CA ILE A 97 27.85 -4.62 -7.70
C ILE A 97 26.46 -4.28 -8.26
N SER A 98 25.83 -3.21 -7.76
CA SER A 98 24.54 -2.75 -8.26
C SER A 98 24.66 -2.09 -9.64
N ASN A 99 23.58 -2.11 -10.41
CA ASN A 99 23.50 -1.40 -11.70
C ASN A 99 23.66 0.12 -11.55
N THR A 100 23.39 0.67 -10.37
CA THR A 100 23.55 2.09 -10.04
C THR A 100 25.02 2.49 -9.87
N SER A 101 25.95 1.53 -9.73
CA SER A 101 27.36 1.78 -9.47
C SER A 101 27.97 2.78 -10.45
N ARG A 102 27.67 2.65 -11.75
CA ARG A 102 28.18 3.54 -12.80
C ARG A 102 27.76 5.00 -12.68
N ASN A 103 26.73 5.26 -11.87
CA ASN A 103 26.20 6.59 -11.56
C ASN A 103 26.42 6.96 -10.08
N GLY A 104 27.58 6.55 -9.52
CA GLY A 104 27.91 6.83 -8.12
C GLY A 104 26.94 6.23 -7.09
N GLY A 105 26.21 5.17 -7.49
CA GLY A 105 25.21 4.53 -6.64
C GLY A 105 23.88 5.29 -6.53
N LEU A 106 23.66 6.36 -7.30
CA LEU A 106 22.45 7.18 -7.19
C LEU A 106 21.22 6.39 -7.63
N ILE A 107 20.26 6.25 -6.70
CA ILE A 107 18.91 5.69 -6.94
C ILE A 107 17.93 6.83 -7.28
N GLY A 108 18.05 7.98 -6.59
CA GLY A 108 17.15 9.12 -6.70
C GLY A 108 16.03 9.08 -5.66
N TRP A 109 14.92 9.76 -5.97
CA TRP A 109 13.78 9.88 -5.08
C TRP A 109 12.92 8.61 -5.06
N ILE A 110 12.75 8.02 -3.89
CA ILE A 110 11.93 6.82 -3.65
C ILE A 110 10.89 7.14 -2.58
N ASN A 111 9.65 6.75 -2.84
CA ASN A 111 8.58 6.85 -1.84
C ASN A 111 8.80 5.79 -0.74
N GLU A 112 8.55 6.19 0.52
CA GLU A 112 8.68 5.32 1.68
C GLU A 112 7.92 3.99 1.54
N LEU A 113 6.80 3.99 0.83
CA LEU A 113 5.98 2.79 0.61
C LEU A 113 6.65 1.75 -0.30
N GLN A 114 7.63 2.15 -1.11
CA GLN A 114 8.38 1.26 -2.00
C GLN A 114 9.57 0.59 -1.30
N LEU A 115 9.91 1.06 -0.10
CA LEU A 115 11.02 0.53 0.68
C LEU A 115 10.58 -0.67 1.52
N SER A 116 11.44 -1.69 1.61
CA SER A 116 11.23 -2.77 2.57
C SER A 116 11.24 -2.25 4.01
N ASN A 117 10.52 -2.93 4.91
CA ASN A 117 10.48 -2.53 6.32
C ASN A 117 11.88 -2.43 6.95
N LYS A 118 12.80 -3.31 6.55
CA LYS A 118 14.17 -3.30 7.04
C LYS A 118 14.91 -2.03 6.65
N ILE A 119 14.85 -1.66 5.38
CA ILE A 119 15.46 -0.42 4.87
C ILE A 119 14.80 0.82 5.50
N LYS A 120 13.47 0.82 5.54
CA LYS A 120 12.69 1.90 6.16
C LYS A 120 13.12 2.19 7.60
N ASN A 121 13.29 1.16 8.41
CA ASN A 121 13.70 1.31 9.81
C ASN A 121 15.10 1.91 9.94
N GLU A 122 16.04 1.54 9.06
CA GLU A 122 17.40 2.05 9.07
C GLU A 122 17.48 3.53 8.66
N ILE A 123 16.70 3.95 7.65
CA ILE A 123 16.78 5.32 7.13
C ILE A 123 15.87 6.31 7.84
N ARG A 124 14.82 5.85 8.55
CA ARG A 124 13.82 6.72 9.19
C ARG A 124 14.45 7.72 10.16
N ASN A 125 15.45 7.27 10.92
CA ASN A 125 16.18 8.07 11.91
C ASN A 125 17.53 8.60 11.41
N LEU A 126 17.89 8.28 10.16
CA LEU A 126 19.14 8.72 9.57
C LEU A 126 19.07 10.23 9.24
N LYS A 127 20.14 10.96 9.57
CA LYS A 127 20.26 12.36 9.18
C LYS A 127 20.69 12.47 7.71
N VAL A 128 20.21 13.50 7.01
CA VAL A 128 20.64 13.82 5.65
C VAL A 128 22.17 13.89 5.57
N GLY A 129 22.74 13.33 4.54
CA GLY A 129 24.19 13.20 4.33
C GLY A 129 24.85 11.99 5.03
N LYS A 130 24.15 11.27 5.89
CA LYS A 130 24.70 10.09 6.60
C LYS A 130 24.44 8.80 5.82
N ILE A 131 25.24 7.78 6.18
CA ILE A 131 25.24 6.44 5.61
C ILE A 131 24.78 5.46 6.69
N THR A 132 23.99 4.46 6.33
CA THR A 132 23.57 3.38 7.23
C THR A 132 24.73 2.47 7.59
N ASN A 133 24.55 1.66 8.64
CA ASN A 133 25.34 0.46 8.80
C ASN A 133 25.04 -0.52 7.64
N PRO A 134 25.94 -1.51 7.41
CA PRO A 134 25.68 -2.54 6.39
C PRO A 134 24.39 -3.30 6.70
N ILE A 135 23.43 -3.22 5.77
CA ILE A 135 22.13 -3.90 5.85
C ILE A 135 22.26 -5.24 5.13
N ASN A 136 22.07 -6.34 5.82
CA ASN A 136 22.05 -7.66 5.19
C ASN A 136 20.79 -7.79 4.32
N ILE A 137 20.96 -8.12 3.05
CA ILE A 137 19.92 -8.39 2.06
C ILE A 137 20.10 -9.79 1.47
N GLN A 138 19.11 -10.29 0.70
CA GLN A 138 19.12 -11.66 0.18
C GLN A 138 20.41 -12.00 -0.61
N ASN A 139 20.98 -11.03 -1.34
CA ASN A 139 22.11 -11.23 -2.23
C ASN A 139 23.39 -10.49 -1.75
N GLY A 140 23.56 -10.25 -0.46
CA GLY A 140 24.73 -9.59 0.10
C GLY A 140 24.42 -8.51 1.11
N TYR A 141 25.13 -7.39 1.03
CA TYR A 141 25.05 -6.27 1.96
C TYR A 141 24.82 -4.98 1.21
N LEU A 142 24.09 -4.07 1.84
CA LEU A 142 23.72 -2.79 1.28
C LEU A 142 24.11 -1.67 2.25
N LEU A 143 24.82 -0.67 1.77
CA LEU A 143 24.97 0.63 2.42
C LEU A 143 24.10 1.63 1.70
N ILE A 144 23.35 2.42 2.45
CA ILE A 144 22.50 3.48 1.92
C ILE A 144 22.94 4.82 2.45
N LYS A 145 23.16 5.78 1.57
CA LYS A 145 23.35 7.17 1.90
C LYS A 145 22.03 7.92 1.71
N LEU A 146 21.59 8.63 2.74
CA LEU A 146 20.46 9.54 2.65
C LEU A 146 20.95 10.88 2.11
N ASN A 147 20.69 11.16 0.83
CA ASN A 147 21.08 12.42 0.20
C ASN A 147 20.16 13.56 0.60
N ASP A 148 18.82 13.28 0.63
CA ASP A 148 17.80 14.25 1.01
C ASP A 148 16.52 13.55 1.46
N LYS A 149 15.62 14.29 2.12
CA LYS A 149 14.34 13.81 2.61
C LYS A 149 13.29 14.91 2.48
N ARG A 150 12.13 14.57 1.94
CA ARG A 150 11.00 15.49 1.88
C ARG A 150 9.70 14.83 2.30
N GLU A 151 8.78 15.62 2.84
CA GLU A 151 7.44 15.16 3.12
C GLU A 151 6.68 14.96 1.80
N TYR A 152 6.11 13.78 1.62
CA TYR A 152 5.28 13.45 0.47
C TYR A 152 3.83 13.73 0.81
N LYS A 153 3.23 14.70 0.13
CA LYS A 153 1.80 14.96 0.19
C LYS A 153 1.12 14.18 -0.94
N GLU A 154 0.44 13.10 -0.57
CA GLU A 154 -0.40 12.38 -1.53
C GLU A 154 -1.49 13.33 -2.04
N GLN A 155 -1.54 13.59 -3.35
CA GLN A 155 -2.63 14.33 -3.95
C GLN A 155 -3.88 13.44 -3.92
N ILE A 156 -4.69 13.61 -2.89
CA ILE A 156 -5.93 12.87 -2.74
C ILE A 156 -7.04 13.69 -3.37
N ASN A 157 -7.69 13.12 -4.38
CA ASN A 157 -8.91 13.70 -4.91
C ASN A 157 -10.06 13.46 -3.92
N ILE A 158 -10.37 14.47 -3.11
CA ILE A 158 -11.42 14.43 -2.08
C ILE A 158 -12.76 14.11 -2.73
N GLU A 159 -13.06 14.64 -3.91
CA GLU A 159 -14.32 14.41 -4.61
C GLU A 159 -14.50 12.94 -5.03
N ASP A 160 -13.44 12.29 -5.50
CA ASP A 160 -13.51 10.86 -5.84
C ASP A 160 -13.65 9.97 -4.62
N GLN A 161 -12.98 10.33 -3.51
CA GLN A 161 -13.19 9.63 -2.24
C GLN A 161 -14.62 9.83 -1.71
N LEU A 162 -15.14 11.06 -1.79
CA LEU A 162 -16.50 11.37 -1.38
C LEU A 162 -17.53 10.57 -2.20
N LYS A 163 -17.38 10.49 -3.53
CA LYS A 163 -18.24 9.66 -4.39
C LYS A 163 -18.24 8.19 -3.95
N LYS A 164 -17.06 7.63 -3.64
CA LYS A 164 -16.93 6.26 -3.14
C LYS A 164 -17.64 6.06 -1.80
N LEU A 165 -17.44 7.00 -0.86
CA LEU A 165 -18.10 6.93 0.45
C LEU A 165 -19.61 7.06 0.34
N ILE A 166 -20.12 7.96 -0.52
CA ILE A 166 -21.55 8.10 -0.81
C ILE A 166 -22.13 6.79 -1.35
N ALA A 167 -21.44 6.18 -2.33
CA ALA A 167 -21.88 4.90 -2.90
C ALA A 167 -21.90 3.77 -1.84
N ASN A 168 -20.86 3.69 -1.02
CA ASN A 168 -20.76 2.70 0.06
C ASN A 168 -21.87 2.91 1.12
N GLU A 169 -22.10 4.15 1.54
CA GLU A 169 -23.13 4.47 2.52
C GLU A 169 -24.53 4.16 1.98
N LYS A 170 -24.80 4.49 0.72
CA LYS A 170 -26.04 4.12 0.04
C LYS A 170 -26.24 2.60 0.03
N ASN A 171 -25.23 1.85 -0.35
CA ASN A 171 -25.30 0.39 -0.38
C ASN A 171 -25.50 -0.19 1.02
N ARG A 172 -24.81 0.36 2.04
CA ARG A 172 -24.98 -0.04 3.43
C ARG A 172 -26.42 0.15 3.92
N GLN A 173 -27.03 1.30 3.63
CA GLN A 173 -28.41 1.58 4.03
C GLN A 173 -29.39 0.68 3.27
N LEU A 174 -29.23 0.48 1.97
CA LEU A 174 -30.07 -0.43 1.19
C LEU A 174 -29.97 -1.87 1.67
N ASN A 175 -28.77 -2.35 2.01
CA ASN A 175 -28.57 -3.68 2.59
C ASN A 175 -29.27 -3.81 3.97
N SER A 176 -29.24 -2.76 4.78
CA SER A 176 -29.99 -2.73 6.05
C SER A 176 -31.49 -2.84 5.81
N PHE A 177 -32.05 -2.05 4.89
CA PHE A 177 -33.45 -2.15 4.51
C PHE A 177 -33.80 -3.52 3.93
N SER A 178 -32.94 -4.09 3.10
CA SER A 178 -33.08 -5.45 2.57
C SER A 178 -33.23 -6.48 3.67
N ASN A 179 -32.35 -6.45 4.67
CA ASN A 179 -32.37 -7.37 5.79
C ASN A 179 -33.66 -7.22 6.65
N ILE A 180 -34.08 -5.97 6.90
CA ILE A 180 -35.32 -5.70 7.63
C ILE A 180 -36.53 -6.22 6.85
N PHE A 181 -36.59 -5.95 5.55
CA PHE A 181 -37.67 -6.39 4.68
C PHE A 181 -37.73 -7.90 4.59
N TYR A 182 -36.58 -8.57 4.37
CA TYR A 182 -36.48 -10.03 4.35
C TYR A 182 -36.99 -10.66 5.67
N LYS A 183 -36.54 -10.15 6.81
CA LYS A 183 -37.01 -10.63 8.12
C LYS A 183 -38.53 -10.48 8.32
N ARG A 184 -39.09 -9.37 7.79
CA ARG A 184 -40.54 -9.14 7.83
C ARG A 184 -41.32 -10.12 6.97
N LEU A 185 -40.82 -10.35 5.71
CA LEU A 185 -41.42 -11.33 4.81
C LEU A 185 -41.39 -12.73 5.40
N LYS A 186 -40.23 -13.15 5.96
CA LYS A 186 -40.07 -14.48 6.55
C LYS A 186 -41.05 -14.75 7.72
N LYS A 187 -41.50 -13.73 8.45
CA LYS A 187 -42.49 -13.87 9.51
C LYS A 187 -43.90 -14.09 8.99
N ASN A 188 -44.18 -13.66 7.76
CA ASN A 188 -45.53 -13.63 7.19
C ASN A 188 -45.75 -14.68 6.08
N VAL A 189 -44.75 -15.52 5.83
CA VAL A 189 -44.78 -16.55 4.75
C VAL A 189 -44.33 -17.88 5.34
N GLU A 190 -45.16 -18.91 5.19
CA GLU A 190 -44.74 -20.29 5.46
C GLU A 190 -43.81 -20.77 4.35
N ILE A 191 -42.62 -21.20 4.71
CA ILE A 191 -41.63 -21.72 3.76
C ILE A 191 -41.70 -23.25 3.83
N TYR A 192 -42.10 -23.87 2.74
CA TYR A 192 -42.06 -25.33 2.59
C TYR A 192 -40.80 -25.67 1.77
N ASP A 193 -39.88 -26.41 2.37
CA ASP A 193 -38.74 -27.01 1.65
C ASP A 193 -39.21 -28.34 1.01
N TYR A 194 -39.18 -28.42 -0.32
CA TYR A 194 -39.46 -29.64 -1.10
C TYR A 194 -38.17 -30.32 -1.51
#